data_163a7e94fafc1626a37495af406d461f
#
_entry.id   163a7e94fafc1626a37495af406d461f
#
_cell.length_a   1.000
_cell.length_b   1.000
_cell.length_c   1.000
_cell.angle_alpha   90.00
_cell.angle_beta   90.00
_cell.angle_gamma   90.00
#
_symmetry.space_group_name_H-M   'P 1'
#
loop_
_entity.id
_entity.type
_entity.pdbx_description
1 polymer ?
#
loop_
_entity_poly.entity_id
_entity_poly.type
_entity_poly.pdbx_seq_one_letter_code
_entity_poly.pdbx_strand_id
1 'polypeptide(L)'
;MNEIKELVANGTKEVTLLGQNVDSYGKTLEEEDKMTFAELLRAVNEIDGLERIRFMTSHPKDISDEVIYAMRDCDKVCEFLHLPVQCGSTKLLKKMNRHYSKEDYLRIVEKAKAEVPNIAFSTDIMVGFPGETEEDVEDTLDVIRQVRYDNAFTFIYSKRTGTPAAKMEDQIPEDIKHKRFNRVLELVNEISKENNTTHQDEVVEILVEGKSKTDDT
;
A
#
# COMPACT_ATOMS: atom_id res chain seq x y z
N MET A 1 21.54 -7.08 3.86
CA MET A 1 22.67 -6.18 3.56
C MET A 1 23.66 -6.77 2.55
N ASN A 2 24.28 -7.93 2.81
CA ASN A 2 25.29 -8.51 1.90
C ASN A 2 24.73 -8.83 0.51
N GLU A 3 23.53 -9.40 0.41
CA GLU A 3 22.84 -9.66 -0.84
C GLU A 3 22.65 -8.39 -1.68
N ILE A 4 22.18 -7.29 -1.07
CA ILE A 4 21.97 -6.03 -1.78
C ILE A 4 23.31 -5.46 -2.29
N LYS A 5 24.37 -5.53 -1.48
CA LYS A 5 25.71 -5.10 -1.89
C LYS A 5 26.23 -5.89 -3.08
N GLU A 6 26.00 -7.20 -3.09
CA GLU A 6 26.38 -8.08 -4.21
C GLU A 6 25.58 -7.75 -5.48
N LEU A 7 24.27 -7.53 -5.35
CA LEU A 7 23.41 -7.12 -6.47
C LEU A 7 23.88 -5.77 -7.07
N VAL A 8 24.17 -4.80 -6.21
CA VAL A 8 24.66 -3.48 -6.64
C VAL A 8 26.02 -3.58 -7.32
N ALA A 9 26.94 -4.40 -6.80
CA ALA A 9 28.24 -4.66 -7.46
C ALA A 9 28.07 -5.29 -8.85
N ASN A 10 26.97 -5.97 -9.10
CA ASN A 10 26.60 -6.54 -10.41
C ASN A 10 25.74 -5.57 -11.27
N GLY A 11 25.59 -4.31 -10.86
CA GLY A 11 24.95 -3.26 -11.66
C GLY A 11 23.47 -3.00 -11.33
N THR A 12 22.90 -3.64 -10.28
CA THR A 12 21.53 -3.35 -9.84
C THR A 12 21.41 -1.93 -9.29
N LYS A 13 20.43 -1.19 -9.76
CA LYS A 13 20.17 0.22 -9.41
C LYS A 13 18.98 0.41 -8.46
N GLU A 14 18.02 -0.48 -8.50
CA GLU A 14 16.81 -0.44 -7.68
C GLU A 14 16.61 -1.77 -6.99
N VAL A 15 16.18 -1.72 -5.72
CA VAL A 15 15.76 -2.90 -4.96
C VAL A 15 14.37 -2.71 -4.39
N THR A 16 13.58 -3.77 -4.38
CA THR A 16 12.28 -3.79 -3.70
C THR A 16 12.35 -4.74 -2.52
N LEU A 17 12.17 -4.22 -1.31
CA LEU A 17 12.10 -5.01 -0.09
C LEU A 17 10.70 -5.63 0.04
N LEU A 18 10.64 -6.95 0.11
CA LEU A 18 9.39 -7.70 0.14
C LEU A 18 9.26 -8.52 1.43
N GLY A 19 8.04 -8.59 1.94
CA GLY A 19 7.67 -9.41 3.09
C GLY A 19 6.15 -9.56 3.16
N GLN A 20 5.64 -10.42 4.03
CA GLN A 20 4.19 -10.48 4.30
C GLN A 20 3.69 -9.22 5.03
N ASN A 21 4.56 -8.63 5.83
CA ASN A 21 4.38 -7.36 6.52
C ASN A 21 5.78 -6.83 6.86
N VAL A 22 6.27 -5.90 6.04
CA VAL A 22 7.64 -5.37 6.20
C VAL A 22 7.83 -4.58 7.48
N ASP A 23 6.76 -3.96 8.01
CA ASP A 23 6.79 -3.19 9.27
C ASP A 23 7.04 -4.09 10.50
N SER A 24 6.91 -5.41 10.31
CA SER A 24 7.23 -6.40 11.35
C SER A 24 8.67 -6.92 11.27
N TYR A 25 9.49 -6.38 10.37
CA TYR A 25 10.90 -6.75 10.28
C TYR A 25 11.60 -6.55 11.63
N GLY A 26 12.47 -7.48 11.98
CA GLY A 26 13.26 -7.45 13.21
C GLY A 26 12.55 -7.89 14.49
N LYS A 27 11.19 -8.00 14.50
CA LYS A 27 10.44 -8.38 15.72
C LYS A 27 10.78 -9.78 16.24
N THR A 28 11.31 -10.66 15.40
CA THR A 28 11.67 -12.06 15.74
C THR A 28 13.17 -12.31 15.78
N LEU A 29 13.99 -11.28 15.56
CA LEU A 29 15.44 -11.40 15.63
C LEU A 29 15.89 -11.40 17.09
N GLU A 30 17.05 -12.05 17.34
CA GLU A 30 17.71 -12.01 18.64
C GLU A 30 18.14 -10.58 18.98
N GLU A 31 18.24 -10.24 20.27
CA GLU A 31 18.50 -8.87 20.73
C GLU A 31 19.78 -8.25 20.13
N GLU A 32 20.81 -9.09 19.85
CA GLU A 32 22.09 -8.64 19.26
C GLU A 32 21.96 -8.23 17.79
N ASP A 33 20.98 -8.81 17.06
CA ASP A 33 20.73 -8.54 15.64
C ASP A 33 19.45 -7.71 15.41
N LYS A 34 18.82 -7.25 16.49
CA LYS A 34 17.54 -6.55 16.43
C LYS A 34 17.67 -5.22 15.70
N MET A 35 16.97 -5.13 14.61
CA MET A 35 16.91 -3.94 13.77
C MET A 35 15.46 -3.72 13.33
N THR A 36 14.96 -2.51 13.46
CA THR A 36 13.64 -2.13 12.96
C THR A 36 13.65 -1.97 11.45
N PHE A 37 12.48 -1.98 10.83
CA PHE A 37 12.38 -1.75 9.40
C PHE A 37 12.88 -0.34 8.99
N ALA A 38 12.64 0.67 9.82
CA ALA A 38 13.15 2.02 9.60
C ALA A 38 14.69 2.07 9.63
N GLU A 39 15.31 1.37 10.58
CA GLU A 39 16.77 1.25 10.65
C GLU A 39 17.33 0.49 9.44
N LEU A 40 16.64 -0.55 8.98
CA LEU A 40 17.00 -1.26 7.74
C LEU A 40 16.96 -0.34 6.54
N LEU A 41 15.90 0.48 6.37
CA LEU A 41 15.81 1.46 5.28
C LEU A 41 17.01 2.43 5.30
N ARG A 42 17.33 2.99 6.47
CA ARG A 42 18.49 3.89 6.64
C ARG A 42 19.80 3.18 6.28
N ALA A 43 19.98 1.93 6.74
CA ALA A 43 21.20 1.16 6.47
C ALA A 43 21.32 0.80 4.98
N VAL A 44 20.23 0.50 4.29
CA VAL A 44 20.24 0.22 2.85
C VAL A 44 20.49 1.51 2.04
N ASN A 45 20.00 2.66 2.52
CA ASN A 45 20.25 3.97 1.93
C ASN A 45 21.75 4.31 1.79
N GLU A 46 22.58 3.84 2.74
CA GLU A 46 24.02 4.07 2.73
C GLU A 46 24.81 3.21 1.72
N ILE A 47 24.13 2.33 0.96
CA ILE A 47 24.83 1.48 -0.04
C ILE A 47 25.17 2.30 -1.28
N ASP A 48 26.45 2.50 -1.52
CA ASP A 48 26.94 3.19 -2.72
C ASP A 48 26.57 2.45 -4.00
N GLY A 49 26.11 3.19 -5.01
CA GLY A 49 25.72 2.65 -6.32
C GLY A 49 24.26 2.15 -6.39
N LEU A 50 23.55 2.00 -5.27
CA LEU A 50 22.12 1.86 -5.23
C LEU A 50 21.46 3.24 -5.42
N GLU A 51 20.45 3.31 -6.26
CA GLU A 51 19.78 4.58 -6.60
C GLU A 51 18.36 4.66 -6.06
N ARG A 52 17.64 3.51 -5.95
CA ARG A 52 16.26 3.48 -5.47
C ARG A 52 15.99 2.31 -4.53
N ILE A 53 15.20 2.59 -3.52
CA ILE A 53 14.70 1.61 -2.56
C ILE A 53 13.18 1.68 -2.57
N ARG A 54 12.54 0.55 -2.86
CA ARG A 54 11.10 0.37 -2.73
C ARG A 54 10.80 -0.67 -1.69
N PHE A 55 9.63 -0.61 -1.13
CA PHE A 55 9.10 -1.66 -0.28
C PHE A 55 7.60 -1.84 -0.49
N MET A 56 7.10 -3.01 -0.19
CA MET A 56 5.69 -3.36 -0.36
C MET A 56 5.16 -4.01 0.91
N THR A 57 3.83 -4.03 1.04
CA THR A 57 3.12 -4.79 2.07
C THR A 57 3.28 -4.21 3.48
N SER A 58 3.16 -2.87 3.60
CA SER A 58 2.93 -2.22 4.89
C SER A 58 1.55 -2.56 5.45
N HIS A 59 1.42 -2.52 6.77
CA HIS A 59 0.16 -2.80 7.45
C HIS A 59 -0.22 -1.63 8.36
N PRO A 60 -1.46 -1.07 8.26
CA PRO A 60 -1.87 0.11 9.02
C PRO A 60 -1.71 0.02 10.54
N LYS A 61 -1.76 -1.20 11.09
CA LYS A 61 -1.52 -1.43 12.52
C LYS A 61 -0.04 -1.36 12.92
N ASP A 62 0.85 -1.73 12.00
CA ASP A 62 2.25 -2.02 12.34
C ASP A 62 3.23 -0.95 11.85
N ILE A 63 2.82 -0.14 10.85
CA ILE A 63 3.64 0.98 10.36
C ILE A 63 3.89 1.97 11.49
N SER A 64 5.16 2.29 11.73
CA SER A 64 5.59 3.25 12.74
C SER A 64 5.89 4.61 12.13
N ASP A 65 5.84 5.63 12.97
CA ASP A 65 6.28 6.98 12.61
C ASP A 65 7.72 6.99 12.09
N GLU A 66 8.58 6.13 12.63
CA GLU A 66 9.98 6.02 12.24
C GLU A 66 10.15 5.55 10.78
N VAL A 67 9.24 4.71 10.27
CA VAL A 67 9.23 4.33 8.84
C VAL A 67 8.91 5.54 7.97
N ILE A 68 7.92 6.34 8.36
CA ILE A 68 7.57 7.59 7.65
C ILE A 68 8.74 8.58 7.67
N TYR A 69 9.41 8.72 8.82
CA TYR A 69 10.60 9.57 8.92
C TYR A 69 11.78 9.02 8.09
N ALA A 70 11.96 7.70 8.03
CA ALA A 70 12.96 7.11 7.15
C ALA A 70 12.66 7.38 5.67
N MET A 71 11.38 7.36 5.25
CA MET A 71 10.98 7.75 3.88
C MET A 71 11.30 9.22 3.58
N ARG A 72 11.14 10.12 4.57
CA ARG A 72 11.47 11.53 4.42
C ARG A 72 12.97 11.79 4.33
N ASP A 73 13.75 11.09 5.19
CA ASP A 73 15.16 11.40 5.43
C ASP A 73 16.10 10.66 4.48
N CYS A 74 15.67 9.57 3.85
CA CYS A 74 16.47 8.72 2.98
C CYS A 74 16.17 9.05 1.51
N ASP A 75 17.10 9.69 0.85
CA ASP A 75 17.00 10.18 -0.54
C ASP A 75 16.79 9.10 -1.60
N LYS A 76 17.16 7.84 -1.31
CA LYS A 76 16.95 6.69 -2.20
C LYS A 76 15.64 5.98 -1.97
N VAL A 77 14.96 6.21 -0.84
CA VAL A 77 13.64 5.61 -0.57
C VAL A 77 12.59 6.36 -1.38
N CYS A 78 11.91 5.64 -2.27
CA CYS A 78 10.87 6.24 -3.11
C CYS A 78 9.71 6.76 -2.27
N GLU A 79 9.16 7.93 -2.63
CA GLU A 79 7.97 8.53 -2.01
C GLU A 79 6.69 7.80 -2.45
N PHE A 80 6.64 6.51 -2.18
CA PHE A 80 5.52 5.64 -2.51
C PHE A 80 5.21 4.70 -1.35
N LEU A 81 3.97 4.69 -0.88
CA LEU A 81 3.50 3.82 0.19
C LEU A 81 2.32 2.96 -0.25
N HIS A 82 2.53 1.65 -0.32
CA HIS A 82 1.43 0.69 -0.45
C HIS A 82 0.87 0.36 0.94
N LEU A 83 -0.31 0.88 1.25
CA LEU A 83 -0.96 0.74 2.55
C LEU A 83 -2.38 0.20 2.40
N PRO A 84 -2.59 -1.13 2.47
CA PRO A 84 -3.88 -1.77 2.27
C PRO A 84 -4.92 -1.36 3.32
N VAL A 85 -5.98 -0.63 2.92
CA VAL A 85 -7.07 -0.24 3.81
C VAL A 85 -8.12 -1.34 3.98
N GLN A 86 -8.30 -2.17 2.98
CA GLN A 86 -9.31 -3.23 2.84
C GLN A 86 -10.76 -2.69 2.67
N CYS A 87 -11.25 -1.82 3.53
CA CYS A 87 -12.48 -1.05 3.39
C CYS A 87 -12.46 0.20 4.27
N GLY A 88 -13.38 1.13 4.07
CA GLY A 88 -13.48 2.37 4.85
C GLY A 88 -14.34 2.27 6.12
N SER A 89 -15.02 1.17 6.35
CA SER A 89 -15.91 1.02 7.51
C SER A 89 -15.20 0.38 8.69
N THR A 90 -15.06 1.10 9.79
CA THR A 90 -14.49 0.59 11.06
C THR A 90 -15.23 -0.66 11.55
N LYS A 91 -16.55 -0.73 11.36
CA LYS A 91 -17.38 -1.90 11.70
C LYS A 91 -16.96 -3.14 10.89
N LEU A 92 -16.76 -3.00 9.57
CA LEU A 92 -16.33 -4.11 8.71
C LEU A 92 -14.87 -4.47 8.94
N LEU A 93 -13.98 -3.51 9.12
CA LEU A 93 -12.59 -3.75 9.49
C LEU A 93 -12.49 -4.66 10.72
N LYS A 94 -13.33 -4.41 11.73
CA LYS A 94 -13.42 -5.25 12.92
C LYS A 94 -13.93 -6.66 12.61
N LYS A 95 -14.94 -6.82 11.74
CA LYS A 95 -15.41 -8.13 11.24
C LYS A 95 -14.32 -8.87 10.43
N MET A 96 -13.48 -8.15 9.70
CA MET A 96 -12.32 -8.68 8.96
C MET A 96 -11.11 -9.00 9.87
N ASN A 97 -11.27 -8.86 11.20
CA ASN A 97 -10.17 -8.99 12.17
C ASN A 97 -9.02 -8.01 11.93
N ARG A 98 -9.32 -6.82 11.43
CA ARG A 98 -8.37 -5.70 11.32
C ARG A 98 -8.39 -4.91 12.63
N HIS A 99 -7.19 -4.56 13.12
CA HIS A 99 -7.02 -3.93 14.43
C HIS A 99 -6.70 -2.44 14.30
N TYR A 100 -7.41 -1.76 13.40
CA TYR A 100 -7.38 -0.32 13.19
C TYR A 100 -8.77 0.17 12.74
N SER A 101 -9.06 1.43 13.00
CA SER A 101 -10.26 2.12 12.55
C SER A 101 -10.01 2.89 11.26
N LYS A 102 -11.09 3.43 10.65
CA LYS A 102 -11.03 4.40 9.56
C LYS A 102 -10.19 5.62 9.96
N GLU A 103 -10.41 6.13 11.15
CA GLU A 103 -9.74 7.30 11.70
C GLU A 103 -8.25 7.04 11.95
N ASP A 104 -7.90 5.86 12.44
CA ASP A 104 -6.49 5.46 12.61
C ASP A 104 -5.77 5.41 11.27
N TYR A 105 -6.42 4.84 10.26
CA TYR A 105 -5.88 4.76 8.91
C TYR A 105 -5.65 6.15 8.30
N LEU A 106 -6.67 7.03 8.36
CA LEU A 106 -6.58 8.39 7.83
C LEU A 106 -5.49 9.21 8.53
N ARG A 107 -5.31 9.03 9.85
CA ARG A 107 -4.24 9.70 10.61
C ARG A 107 -2.85 9.31 10.12
N ILE A 108 -2.64 8.02 9.77
CA ILE A 108 -1.37 7.56 9.20
C ILE A 108 -1.13 8.21 7.84
N VAL A 109 -2.16 8.26 6.99
CA VAL A 109 -2.08 8.89 5.66
C VAL A 109 -1.78 10.38 5.77
N GLU A 110 -2.49 11.11 6.65
CA GLU A 110 -2.27 12.53 6.90
C GLU A 110 -0.84 12.80 7.37
N LYS A 111 -0.34 11.99 8.30
CA LYS A 111 1.04 12.09 8.77
C LYS A 111 2.04 11.85 7.64
N ALA A 112 1.86 10.80 6.86
CA ALA A 112 2.75 10.50 5.74
C ALA A 112 2.76 11.63 4.71
N LYS A 113 1.60 12.21 4.38
CA LYS A 113 1.49 13.39 3.49
C LYS A 113 2.17 14.64 4.05
N ALA A 114 2.13 14.83 5.37
CA ALA A 114 2.75 15.98 6.02
C ALA A 114 4.28 15.87 6.07
N GLU A 115 4.80 14.65 6.25
CA GLU A 115 6.24 14.43 6.43
C GLU A 115 6.98 14.15 5.10
N VAL A 116 6.31 13.51 4.13
CA VAL A 116 6.91 13.11 2.85
C VAL A 116 6.22 13.87 1.71
N PRO A 117 6.82 14.92 1.18
CA PRO A 117 6.23 15.70 0.08
C PRO A 117 5.99 14.82 -1.16
N ASN A 118 4.84 15.03 -1.81
CA ASN A 118 4.45 14.33 -3.05
C ASN A 118 4.32 12.81 -2.93
N ILE A 119 4.16 12.29 -1.71
CA ILE A 119 4.01 10.84 -1.50
C ILE A 119 2.82 10.30 -2.29
N ALA A 120 3.08 9.28 -3.10
CA ALA A 120 2.06 8.50 -3.80
C ALA A 120 1.55 7.35 -2.94
N PHE A 121 0.25 7.09 -2.99
CA PHE A 121 -0.38 6.00 -2.24
C PHE A 121 -0.99 4.95 -3.15
N SER A 122 -0.76 3.69 -2.80
CA SER A 122 -1.60 2.60 -3.31
C SER A 122 -2.22 1.78 -2.18
N THR A 123 -3.30 1.07 -2.50
CA THR A 123 -4.06 0.31 -1.50
C THR A 123 -4.74 -0.91 -2.10
N ASP A 124 -5.22 -1.79 -1.22
CA ASP A 124 -6.16 -2.86 -1.54
C ASP A 124 -7.53 -2.53 -0.97
N ILE A 125 -8.58 -2.70 -1.77
CA ILE A 125 -9.98 -2.49 -1.37
C ILE A 125 -10.79 -3.72 -1.72
N MET A 126 -11.53 -4.25 -0.73
CA MET A 126 -12.43 -5.38 -0.89
C MET A 126 -13.88 -4.94 -0.72
N VAL A 127 -14.73 -5.31 -1.67
CA VAL A 127 -16.17 -5.02 -1.67
C VAL A 127 -16.96 -6.31 -1.53
N GLY A 128 -18.12 -6.24 -0.89
CA GLY A 128 -19.06 -7.36 -0.77
C GLY A 128 -18.69 -8.35 0.33
N PHE A 129 -17.93 -7.92 1.34
CA PHE A 129 -17.68 -8.73 2.54
C PHE A 129 -19.01 -9.03 3.27
N PRO A 130 -19.18 -10.22 3.89
CA PRO A 130 -20.41 -10.55 4.60
C PRO A 130 -20.87 -9.48 5.60
N GLY A 131 -22.12 -9.07 5.49
CA GLY A 131 -22.73 -8.02 6.32
C GLY A 131 -22.36 -6.59 5.94
N GLU A 132 -21.75 -6.37 4.79
CA GLU A 132 -21.52 -5.03 4.24
C GLU A 132 -22.85 -4.36 3.93
N THR A 133 -23.05 -3.15 4.43
CA THR A 133 -24.22 -2.30 4.14
C THR A 133 -23.89 -1.22 3.12
N GLU A 134 -24.90 -0.49 2.66
CA GLU A 134 -24.67 0.65 1.76
C GLU A 134 -23.87 1.76 2.44
N GLU A 135 -24.10 1.98 3.72
CA GLU A 135 -23.33 2.93 4.54
C GLU A 135 -21.85 2.54 4.64
N ASP A 136 -21.55 1.24 4.79
CA ASP A 136 -20.17 0.74 4.80
C ASP A 136 -19.45 1.00 3.45
N VAL A 137 -20.20 0.95 2.33
CA VAL A 137 -19.66 1.31 1.01
C VAL A 137 -19.42 2.81 0.89
N GLU A 138 -20.34 3.65 1.37
CA GLU A 138 -20.14 5.10 1.41
C GLU A 138 -18.92 5.49 2.26
N ASP A 139 -18.71 4.85 3.38
CA ASP A 139 -17.49 5.01 4.19
C ASP A 139 -16.23 4.67 3.40
N THR A 140 -16.28 3.63 2.58
CA THR A 140 -15.15 3.24 1.70
C THR A 140 -14.91 4.29 0.61
N LEU A 141 -15.97 4.77 -0.03
CA LEU A 141 -15.87 5.84 -1.03
C LEU A 141 -15.35 7.15 -0.41
N ASP A 142 -15.73 7.44 0.84
CA ASP A 142 -15.25 8.60 1.56
C ASP A 142 -13.74 8.52 1.82
N VAL A 143 -13.23 7.37 2.27
CA VAL A 143 -11.77 7.15 2.42
C VAL A 143 -11.04 7.35 1.08
N ILE A 144 -11.58 6.82 -0.02
CA ILE A 144 -10.98 6.99 -1.35
C ILE A 144 -10.89 8.47 -1.73
N ARG A 145 -11.95 9.25 -1.48
CA ARG A 145 -11.97 10.71 -1.75
C ARG A 145 -10.96 11.49 -0.90
N GLN A 146 -10.80 11.12 0.38
CA GLN A 146 -9.88 11.80 1.30
C GLN A 146 -8.43 11.45 1.00
N VAL A 147 -8.12 10.18 0.77
CA VAL A 147 -6.75 9.73 0.52
C VAL A 147 -6.30 10.08 -0.90
N ARG A 148 -7.17 9.96 -1.91
CA ARG A 148 -6.86 10.19 -3.32
C ARG A 148 -5.72 9.30 -3.80
N TYR A 149 -5.95 7.98 -3.77
CA TYR A 149 -4.94 6.99 -4.17
C TYR A 149 -4.51 7.15 -5.63
N ASP A 150 -3.22 7.00 -5.88
CA ASP A 150 -2.65 6.96 -7.24
C ASP A 150 -2.99 5.64 -7.92
N ASN A 151 -3.09 4.57 -7.13
CA ASN A 151 -3.57 3.27 -7.59
C ASN A 151 -4.31 2.52 -6.48
N ALA A 152 -5.31 1.73 -6.84
CA ALA A 152 -5.97 0.81 -5.90
C ALA A 152 -6.29 -0.53 -6.58
N PHE A 153 -5.88 -1.60 -5.92
CA PHE A 153 -6.28 -2.95 -6.30
C PHE A 153 -7.64 -3.25 -5.68
N THR A 154 -8.66 -3.37 -6.50
CA THR A 154 -10.04 -3.56 -6.07
C THR A 154 -10.47 -5.00 -6.27
N PHE A 155 -11.08 -5.60 -5.26
CA PHE A 155 -11.49 -7.00 -5.24
C PHE A 155 -12.95 -7.16 -4.82
N ILE A 156 -13.63 -8.13 -5.42
CA ILE A 156 -14.92 -8.62 -4.92
C ILE A 156 -14.64 -9.77 -3.95
N TYR A 157 -15.24 -9.72 -2.76
CA TYR A 157 -15.14 -10.82 -1.80
C TYR A 157 -15.61 -12.13 -2.42
N SER A 158 -14.77 -13.15 -2.35
CA SER A 158 -15.06 -14.52 -2.77
C SER A 158 -14.96 -15.47 -1.58
N LYS A 159 -15.95 -16.34 -1.43
CA LYS A 159 -15.97 -17.38 -0.39
C LYS A 159 -14.77 -18.30 -0.51
N ARG A 160 -13.96 -18.39 0.55
CA ARG A 160 -12.85 -19.35 0.64
C ARG A 160 -13.15 -20.38 1.70
N THR A 161 -13.26 -21.64 1.32
CA THR A 161 -13.52 -22.77 2.24
C THR A 161 -12.54 -22.74 3.42
N GLY A 162 -13.06 -22.94 4.63
CA GLY A 162 -12.26 -22.96 5.86
C GLY A 162 -12.12 -21.61 6.56
N THR A 163 -12.51 -20.48 5.92
CA THR A 163 -12.42 -19.16 6.55
C THR A 163 -13.65 -18.86 7.42
N PRO A 164 -13.51 -18.07 8.50
CA PRO A 164 -14.66 -17.60 9.29
C PRO A 164 -15.70 -16.84 8.44
N ALA A 165 -15.24 -15.98 7.52
CA ALA A 165 -16.11 -15.19 6.65
C ALA A 165 -16.99 -16.06 5.73
N ALA A 166 -16.50 -17.23 5.31
CA ALA A 166 -17.30 -18.16 4.50
C ALA A 166 -18.49 -18.79 5.26
N LYS A 167 -18.44 -18.77 6.59
CA LYS A 167 -19.49 -19.31 7.50
C LYS A 167 -20.49 -18.25 7.94
N MET A 168 -20.25 -16.97 7.65
CA MET A 168 -21.19 -15.90 8.00
C MET A 168 -22.47 -16.05 7.17
N GLU A 169 -23.62 -15.82 7.80
CA GLU A 169 -24.95 -15.99 7.18
C GLU A 169 -25.32 -14.80 6.26
N ASP A 170 -24.81 -13.61 6.58
CA ASP A 170 -25.11 -12.34 5.93
C ASP A 170 -24.29 -12.12 4.63
N GLN A 171 -24.22 -13.17 3.78
CA GLN A 171 -23.55 -13.10 2.48
C GLN A 171 -24.26 -12.13 1.55
N ILE A 172 -23.50 -11.31 0.83
CA ILE A 172 -24.04 -10.33 -0.12
C ILE A 172 -24.34 -11.00 -1.47
N PRO A 173 -25.52 -10.76 -2.08
CA PRO A 173 -25.83 -11.22 -3.44
C PRO A 173 -24.82 -10.71 -4.47
N GLU A 174 -24.52 -11.54 -5.49
CA GLU A 174 -23.49 -11.21 -6.49
C GLU A 174 -23.81 -9.94 -7.30
N ASP A 175 -25.08 -9.71 -7.65
CA ASP A 175 -25.50 -8.50 -8.36
C ASP A 175 -25.28 -7.23 -7.53
N ILE A 176 -25.45 -7.29 -6.21
CA ILE A 176 -25.18 -6.19 -5.29
C ILE A 176 -23.68 -5.95 -5.17
N LYS A 177 -22.87 -7.03 -5.04
CA LYS A 177 -21.41 -6.92 -5.01
C LYS A 177 -20.89 -6.20 -6.26
N HIS A 178 -21.37 -6.61 -7.45
CA HIS A 178 -20.94 -5.99 -8.70
C HIS A 178 -21.34 -4.51 -8.81
N LYS A 179 -22.55 -4.14 -8.36
CA LYS A 179 -22.98 -2.73 -8.35
C LYS A 179 -22.08 -1.88 -7.45
N ARG A 180 -21.77 -2.35 -6.24
CA ARG A 180 -20.89 -1.66 -5.30
C ARG A 180 -19.45 -1.59 -5.82
N PHE A 181 -18.95 -2.70 -6.36
CA PHE A 181 -17.62 -2.78 -6.97
C PHE A 181 -17.43 -1.75 -8.09
N ASN A 182 -18.40 -1.64 -9.00
CA ASN A 182 -18.33 -0.69 -10.11
C ASN A 182 -18.23 0.76 -9.60
N ARG A 183 -18.98 1.13 -8.56
CA ARG A 183 -18.90 2.46 -7.95
C ARG A 183 -17.52 2.76 -7.37
N VAL A 184 -16.94 1.79 -6.68
CA VAL A 184 -15.57 1.92 -6.13
C VAL A 184 -14.56 2.03 -7.26
N LEU A 185 -14.66 1.17 -8.27
CA LEU A 185 -13.75 1.16 -9.42
C LEU A 185 -13.81 2.46 -10.24
N GLU A 186 -15.02 2.98 -10.49
CA GLU A 186 -15.22 4.27 -11.18
C GLU A 186 -14.52 5.41 -10.44
N LEU A 187 -14.74 5.54 -9.13
CA LEU A 187 -14.13 6.60 -8.33
C LEU A 187 -12.59 6.47 -8.27
N VAL A 188 -12.07 5.25 -8.10
CA VAL A 188 -10.62 5.00 -8.10
C VAL A 188 -10.01 5.40 -9.45
N ASN A 189 -10.62 5.00 -10.56
CA ASN A 189 -10.12 5.33 -11.90
C ASN A 189 -10.18 6.83 -12.19
N GLU A 190 -11.24 7.52 -11.74
CA GLU A 190 -11.38 8.97 -11.87
C GLU A 190 -10.23 9.69 -11.15
N ILE A 191 -10.01 9.37 -9.87
CA ILE A 191 -8.96 9.98 -9.05
C ILE A 191 -7.56 9.65 -9.59
N SER A 192 -7.30 8.39 -9.96
CA SER A 192 -6.01 8.00 -10.55
C SER A 192 -5.73 8.77 -11.86
N LYS A 193 -6.75 8.96 -12.69
CA LYS A 193 -6.62 9.78 -13.91
C LYS A 193 -6.33 11.24 -13.59
N GLU A 194 -7.02 11.82 -12.60
CA GLU A 194 -6.78 13.19 -12.16
C GLU A 194 -5.35 13.36 -11.65
N ASN A 195 -4.88 12.45 -10.77
CA ASN A 195 -3.51 12.46 -10.25
C ASN A 195 -2.48 12.36 -11.38
N ASN A 196 -2.65 11.43 -12.32
CA ASN A 196 -1.74 11.29 -13.47
C ASN A 196 -1.73 12.52 -14.38
N THR A 197 -2.85 13.25 -14.47
CA THR A 197 -2.92 14.47 -15.29
C THR A 197 -2.06 15.60 -14.71
N THR A 198 -1.81 15.61 -13.41
CA THR A 198 -0.92 16.62 -12.78
C THR A 198 0.52 16.51 -13.23
N HIS A 199 0.96 15.34 -13.70
CA HIS A 199 2.32 15.08 -14.20
C HIS A 199 2.47 15.34 -15.71
N GLN A 200 1.42 15.82 -16.37
CA GLN A 200 1.51 16.15 -17.79
C GLN A 200 2.51 17.30 -17.99
N ASP A 201 3.35 17.16 -19.02
CA ASP A 201 4.41 18.14 -19.38
C ASP A 201 5.54 18.26 -18.33
N GLU A 202 5.60 17.38 -17.32
CA GLU A 202 6.75 17.29 -16.40
C GLU A 202 7.89 16.46 -17.01
N VAL A 203 9.12 16.84 -16.68
CA VAL A 203 10.30 16.03 -16.97
C VAL A 203 10.62 15.17 -15.76
N VAL A 204 10.52 13.86 -15.93
CA VAL A 204 10.74 12.89 -14.84
C VAL A 204 11.93 11.98 -15.18
N GLU A 205 12.67 11.58 -14.16
CA GLU A 205 13.71 10.57 -14.28
C GLU A 205 13.10 9.17 -14.22
N ILE A 206 13.47 8.32 -15.19
CA ILE A 206 13.00 6.94 -15.25
C ILE A 206 14.17 5.95 -15.24
N LEU A 207 13.96 4.77 -14.66
CA LEU A 207 14.84 3.63 -14.79
C LEU A 207 14.34 2.73 -15.93
N VAL A 208 15.16 2.58 -16.98
CA VAL A 208 14.83 1.70 -18.11
C VAL A 208 15.26 0.29 -17.76
N GLU A 209 14.30 -0.62 -17.54
CA GLU A 209 14.54 -2.02 -17.19
C GLU A 209 14.71 -2.94 -18.41
N GLY A 210 14.21 -2.52 -19.58
CA GLY A 210 14.25 -3.33 -20.80
C GLY A 210 13.25 -2.87 -21.86
N LYS A 211 13.06 -3.71 -22.88
CA LYS A 211 12.07 -3.47 -23.92
C LYS A 211 10.64 -3.52 -23.39
N SER A 212 9.75 -2.74 -23.99
CA SER A 212 8.32 -2.82 -23.71
C SER A 212 7.82 -4.27 -23.88
N LYS A 213 6.94 -4.71 -22.99
CA LYS A 213 6.26 -6.00 -23.10
C LYS A 213 5.05 -5.96 -24.06
N THR A 214 4.63 -4.75 -24.45
CA THR A 214 3.42 -4.52 -25.26
C THR A 214 3.73 -3.90 -26.62
N ASP A 215 4.95 -3.44 -26.84
CA ASP A 215 5.38 -2.80 -28.10
C ASP A 215 6.83 -3.18 -28.39
N ASP A 216 7.06 -3.83 -29.53
CA ASP A 216 8.38 -4.28 -30.00
C ASP A 216 9.14 -3.20 -30.83
N THR A 217 8.61 -1.97 -30.92
CA THR A 217 9.21 -0.85 -31.68
C THR A 217 10.12 0.02 -30.85
#